data_38695ac3d87baa3fae179d5e3beccc2f
#
_entry.id   38695ac3d87baa3fae179d5e3beccc2f
#
_cell.length_a   1.000
_cell.length_b   1.000
_cell.length_c   1.000
_cell.angle_alpha   90.00
_cell.angle_beta   90.00
_cell.angle_gamma   90.00
#
_symmetry.space_group_name_H-M   'P 1'
#
loop_
_entity.id
_entity.type
_entity.pdbx_description
1 polymer ?
#
loop_
_entity_poly.entity_id
_entity_poly.type
_entity_poly.pdbx_seq_one_letter_code
_entity_poly.pdbx_strand_id
1 'polypeptide(L)'
;MRLLHSVRNDEKTKNMLQELEKDNLQDIIAKNNMVVVQFSATWCGNCRIMKPKVKKLALENDAITFVVADAEKFPESRKLATVDNLPTFATFKNGNFINQVQTNKFDVLKDLVNEVTNN
;
A
#
# COMPACT_ATOMS: atom_id res chain seq x y z
N MET A 1 -32.30 0.51 4.12
CA MET A 1 -31.43 0.84 5.26
C MET A 1 -30.32 -0.19 5.44
N ARG A 2 -30.70 -1.42 5.65
CA ARG A 2 -29.71 -2.47 5.86
C ARG A 2 -28.82 -2.71 4.66
N LEU A 3 -29.35 -2.56 3.46
CA LEU A 3 -28.54 -2.71 2.26
C LEU A 3 -27.43 -1.67 2.20
N LEU A 4 -27.75 -0.45 2.65
CA LEU A 4 -26.74 0.60 2.69
C LEU A 4 -25.62 0.27 3.66
N HIS A 5 -25.95 -0.34 4.80
CA HIS A 5 -24.94 -0.78 5.75
C HIS A 5 -24.02 -1.81 5.12
N SER A 6 -24.58 -2.79 4.42
CA SER A 6 -23.78 -3.81 3.76
C SER A 6 -22.84 -3.21 2.74
N VAL A 7 -23.33 -2.28 1.94
CA VAL A 7 -22.53 -1.59 0.94
C VAL A 7 -21.36 -0.86 1.60
N ARG A 8 -21.63 -0.14 2.69
CA ARG A 8 -20.58 0.58 3.39
C ARG A 8 -19.53 -0.34 3.97
N ASN A 9 -19.94 -1.49 4.50
CA ASN A 9 -19.00 -2.46 5.04
C ASN A 9 -18.10 -3.01 3.95
N ASP A 10 -18.64 -3.28 2.78
CA ASP A 10 -17.87 -3.75 1.66
C ASP A 10 -16.85 -2.72 1.21
N GLU A 11 -17.27 -1.46 1.15
CA GLU A 11 -16.37 -0.38 0.79
C GLU A 11 -15.23 -0.23 1.79
N LYS A 12 -15.55 -0.33 3.08
CA LYS A 12 -14.54 -0.24 4.11
C LYS A 12 -13.53 -1.37 4.00
N THR A 13 -14.01 -2.58 3.72
CA THR A 13 -13.14 -3.73 3.52
C THR A 13 -12.21 -3.51 2.34
N LYS A 14 -12.72 -2.98 1.25
CA LYS A 14 -11.91 -2.68 0.07
C LYS A 14 -10.82 -1.66 0.37
N ASN A 15 -11.11 -0.70 1.25
CA ASN A 15 -10.17 0.38 1.53
C ASN A 15 -9.09 0.00 2.52
N MET A 16 -9.19 -1.16 3.17
CA MET A 16 -8.19 -1.56 4.14
C MET A 16 -6.87 -1.94 3.49
N LEU A 17 -6.90 -2.87 2.55
CA LEU A 17 -5.71 -3.31 1.84
C LEU A 17 -6.13 -3.88 0.50
N GLN A 18 -5.64 -3.27 -0.56
CA GLN A 18 -5.96 -3.68 -1.92
C GLN A 18 -4.79 -4.41 -2.52
N GLU A 19 -5.07 -5.47 -3.27
CA GLU A 19 -4.05 -6.10 -4.10
C GLU A 19 -4.21 -5.60 -5.51
N LEU A 20 -3.13 -5.10 -6.08
CA LEU A 20 -3.15 -4.58 -7.44
C LEU A 20 -3.43 -5.71 -8.42
N GLU A 21 -4.44 -5.53 -9.27
CA GLU A 21 -4.86 -6.54 -10.24
C GLU A 21 -4.42 -6.23 -11.66
N LYS A 22 -4.06 -4.98 -11.91
CA LYS A 22 -3.62 -4.50 -13.22
C LYS A 22 -2.41 -3.62 -13.02
N ASP A 23 -1.63 -3.44 -14.08
CA ASP A 23 -0.44 -2.60 -14.03
C ASP A 23 -0.82 -1.11 -14.11
N ASN A 24 -1.60 -0.66 -13.12
CA ASN A 24 -2.19 0.68 -13.11
C ASN A 24 -2.08 1.37 -11.75
N LEU A 25 -1.01 1.11 -11.01
CA LEU A 25 -0.80 1.75 -9.71
C LEU A 25 -0.84 3.27 -9.81
N GLN A 26 -0.36 3.80 -10.92
CA GLN A 26 -0.36 5.23 -11.18
C GLN A 26 -1.76 5.84 -11.06
N ASP A 27 -2.78 5.13 -11.55
CA ASP A 27 -4.17 5.61 -11.48
C ASP A 27 -4.66 5.64 -10.02
N ILE A 28 -4.29 4.63 -9.24
CA ILE A 28 -4.68 4.57 -7.83
C ILE A 28 -4.04 5.72 -7.06
N ILE A 29 -2.77 5.98 -7.32
CA ILE A 29 -2.04 7.08 -6.68
C ILE A 29 -2.67 8.42 -7.03
N ALA A 30 -3.08 8.59 -8.29
CA ALA A 30 -3.68 9.85 -8.75
C ALA A 30 -5.05 10.12 -8.11
N LYS A 31 -5.77 9.07 -7.77
CA LYS A 31 -7.15 9.19 -7.26
C LYS A 31 -7.24 9.27 -5.74
N ASN A 32 -6.15 9.05 -5.03
CA ASN A 32 -6.16 8.97 -3.57
C ASN A 32 -5.17 9.96 -2.99
N ASN A 33 -5.57 10.60 -1.89
CA ASN A 33 -4.73 11.62 -1.25
C ASN A 33 -3.42 11.04 -0.71
N MET A 34 -3.52 9.93 0.02
CA MET A 34 -2.35 9.27 0.60
C MET A 34 -2.37 7.80 0.24
N VAL A 35 -1.25 7.30 -0.27
CA VAL A 35 -1.13 5.90 -0.68
C VAL A 35 0.16 5.33 -0.13
N VAL A 36 0.06 4.15 0.46
CA VAL A 36 1.22 3.35 0.88
C VAL A 36 1.22 2.06 0.07
N VAL A 37 2.32 1.78 -0.59
CA VAL A 37 2.44 0.62 -1.47
C VAL A 37 3.48 -0.34 -0.93
N GLN A 38 3.11 -1.62 -0.82
CA GLN A 38 4.07 -2.70 -0.57
C GLN A 38 4.38 -3.35 -1.92
N PHE A 39 5.60 -3.17 -2.40
CA PHE A 39 6.07 -3.91 -3.57
C PHE A 39 6.51 -5.29 -3.12
N SER A 40 6.00 -6.32 -3.77
CA SER A 40 6.07 -7.69 -3.29
C SER A 40 6.32 -8.64 -4.46
N ALA A 41 6.49 -9.92 -4.14
CA ALA A 41 6.54 -11.00 -5.14
C ALA A 41 6.05 -12.27 -4.46
N THR A 42 5.57 -13.22 -5.25
CA THR A 42 5.01 -14.45 -4.71
C THR A 42 6.04 -15.29 -3.94
N TRP A 43 7.30 -15.21 -4.34
CA TRP A 43 8.39 -15.99 -3.72
C TRP A 43 9.00 -15.32 -2.49
N CYS A 44 8.59 -14.11 -2.17
CA CYS A 44 9.25 -13.29 -1.15
C CYS A 44 8.71 -13.63 0.25
N GLY A 45 9.51 -14.29 1.07
CA GLY A 45 9.13 -14.66 2.43
C GLY A 45 8.91 -13.46 3.33
N ASN A 46 9.78 -12.45 3.26
CA ASN A 46 9.64 -11.24 4.06
C ASN A 46 8.38 -10.45 3.69
N CYS A 47 8.02 -10.45 2.42
CA CYS A 47 6.78 -9.82 1.96
C CYS A 47 5.57 -10.47 2.61
N ARG A 48 5.59 -11.80 2.70
CA ARG A 48 4.51 -12.56 3.31
C ARG A 48 4.39 -12.27 4.80
N ILE A 49 5.53 -12.12 5.47
CA ILE A 49 5.56 -11.78 6.89
C ILE A 49 5.03 -10.38 7.14
N MET A 50 5.37 -9.44 6.26
CA MET A 50 4.96 -8.04 6.44
C MET A 50 3.52 -7.77 6.08
N LYS A 51 2.93 -8.58 5.20
CA LYS A 51 1.56 -8.33 4.71
C LYS A 51 0.52 -8.19 5.82
N PRO A 52 0.46 -9.08 6.83
CA PRO A 52 -0.50 -8.88 7.92
C PRO A 52 -0.21 -7.62 8.74
N LYS A 53 1.05 -7.20 8.82
CA LYS A 53 1.41 -5.96 9.53
C LYS A 53 0.95 -4.74 8.76
N VAL A 54 1.06 -4.77 7.45
CA VAL A 54 0.51 -3.73 6.57
C VAL A 54 -1.00 -3.66 6.72
N LYS A 55 -1.65 -4.81 6.77
CA LYS A 55 -3.10 -4.88 6.94
C LYS A 55 -3.54 -4.26 8.26
N LYS A 56 -2.77 -4.49 9.33
CA LYS A 56 -3.04 -3.89 10.63
C LYS A 56 -2.97 -2.36 10.54
N LEU A 57 -1.94 -1.83 9.89
CA LEU A 57 -1.80 -0.38 9.72
C LEU A 57 -2.93 0.17 8.85
N ALA A 58 -3.38 -0.58 7.86
CA ALA A 58 -4.49 -0.16 7.01
C ALA A 58 -5.78 -0.01 7.82
N LEU A 59 -6.00 -0.93 8.75
CA LEU A 59 -7.17 -0.86 9.64
C LEU A 59 -7.13 0.36 10.55
N GLU A 60 -5.93 0.78 10.95
CA GLU A 60 -5.74 1.90 11.87
C GLU A 60 -5.68 3.25 11.18
N ASN A 61 -5.59 3.28 9.85
CA ASN A 61 -5.38 4.52 9.10
C ASN A 61 -6.36 4.62 7.92
N ASP A 62 -7.62 4.91 8.21
CA ASP A 62 -8.68 4.95 7.22
C ASP A 62 -8.42 5.96 6.09
N ALA A 63 -7.67 7.02 6.38
CA ALA A 63 -7.42 8.07 5.40
C ALA A 63 -6.36 7.67 4.37
N ILE A 64 -5.69 6.55 4.58
CA ILE A 64 -4.61 6.09 3.70
C ILE A 64 -5.08 4.88 2.90
N THR A 65 -4.81 4.89 1.61
CA THR A 65 -5.06 3.73 0.75
C THR A 65 -3.80 2.86 0.73
N PHE A 66 -3.93 1.62 1.18
CA PHE A 66 -2.83 0.66 1.21
C PHE A 66 -2.96 -0.32 0.06
N VAL A 67 -1.88 -0.52 -0.69
CA VAL A 67 -1.87 -1.36 -1.88
C VAL A 67 -0.68 -2.33 -1.83
N VAL A 68 -0.92 -3.58 -2.18
CA VAL A 68 0.15 -4.56 -2.43
C VAL A 68 0.28 -4.70 -3.94
N ALA A 69 1.48 -4.47 -4.45
CA ALA A 69 1.76 -4.56 -5.89
C ALA A 69 2.85 -5.59 -6.14
N ASP A 70 2.55 -6.57 -6.98
CA ASP A 70 3.55 -7.56 -7.40
C ASP A 70 4.53 -6.88 -8.35
N ALA A 71 5.76 -6.70 -7.89
CA ALA A 71 6.78 -5.95 -8.63
C ALA A 71 7.23 -6.67 -9.90
N GLU A 72 7.08 -7.99 -9.95
CA GLU A 72 7.45 -8.76 -11.14
C GLU A 72 6.32 -8.80 -12.15
N LYS A 73 5.10 -8.86 -11.66
CA LYS A 73 3.92 -8.92 -12.53
C LYS A 73 3.58 -7.56 -13.15
N PHE A 74 3.89 -6.48 -12.44
CA PHE A 74 3.50 -5.13 -12.84
C PHE A 74 4.72 -4.21 -13.01
N PRO A 75 5.46 -4.34 -14.12
CA PRO A 75 6.71 -3.60 -14.29
C PRO A 75 6.55 -2.09 -14.38
N GLU A 76 5.44 -1.57 -14.92
CA GLU A 76 5.24 -0.13 -15.00
C GLU A 76 4.94 0.45 -13.61
N SER A 77 4.15 -0.26 -12.82
CA SER A 77 3.87 0.13 -11.44
C SER A 77 5.14 0.13 -10.60
N ARG A 78 6.01 -0.86 -10.82
CA ARG A 78 7.28 -0.97 -10.11
C ARG A 78 8.16 0.27 -10.31
N LYS A 79 8.08 0.89 -11.48
CA LYS A 79 8.93 2.04 -11.82
C LYS A 79 8.56 3.30 -11.04
N LEU A 80 7.42 3.31 -10.36
CA LEU A 80 7.00 4.48 -9.58
C LEU A 80 7.84 4.67 -8.31
N ALA A 81 8.65 3.67 -7.96
CA ALA A 81 9.61 3.75 -6.87
C ALA A 81 10.90 3.06 -7.31
N THR A 82 11.93 3.09 -6.49
CA THR A 82 13.18 2.41 -6.77
C THR A 82 13.18 1.07 -6.05
N VAL A 83 12.70 0.03 -6.74
CA VAL A 83 12.49 -1.28 -6.11
C VAL A 83 13.62 -2.22 -6.48
N ASP A 84 14.65 -2.24 -5.63
CA ASP A 84 15.81 -3.11 -5.80
C ASP A 84 15.68 -4.41 -5.02
N ASN A 85 15.06 -4.34 -3.85
CA ASN A 85 14.85 -5.50 -2.98
C ASN A 85 13.42 -5.51 -2.48
N LEU A 86 12.95 -6.65 -1.99
CA LEU A 86 11.58 -6.82 -1.53
C LEU A 86 11.55 -7.24 -0.06
N PRO A 87 10.59 -6.78 0.71
CA PRO A 87 9.57 -5.82 0.31
C PRO A 87 10.10 -4.39 0.33
N THR A 88 9.67 -3.59 -0.62
CA THR A 88 9.91 -2.15 -0.61
C THR A 88 8.56 -1.47 -0.36
N PHE A 89 8.53 -0.55 0.59
CA PHE A 89 7.34 0.23 0.90
C PHE A 89 7.56 1.65 0.40
N ALA A 90 6.60 2.18 -0.34
CA ALA A 90 6.68 3.52 -0.89
C ALA A 90 5.44 4.30 -0.51
N THR A 91 5.60 5.59 -0.25
CA THR A 91 4.50 6.47 0.12
C THR A 91 4.33 7.56 -0.91
N PHE A 92 3.06 7.91 -1.15
CA PHE A 92 2.68 8.92 -2.11
C PHE A 92 1.62 9.83 -1.48
N LYS A 93 1.68 11.12 -1.79
CA LYS A 93 0.69 12.07 -1.30
C LYS A 93 0.37 13.06 -2.41
N ASN A 94 -0.93 13.22 -2.67
CA ASN A 94 -1.43 14.11 -3.72
C ASN A 94 -0.79 13.80 -5.08
N GLY A 95 -0.56 12.51 -5.36
CA GLY A 95 0.02 12.05 -6.61
C GLY A 95 1.55 12.09 -6.65
N ASN A 96 2.21 12.56 -5.60
CA ASN A 96 3.66 12.72 -5.57
C ASN A 96 4.32 11.67 -4.69
N PHE A 97 5.45 11.16 -5.16
CA PHE A 97 6.29 10.27 -4.35
C PHE A 97 6.84 11.04 -3.15
N ILE A 98 6.72 10.46 -1.95
CA ILE A 98 7.21 11.08 -0.73
C ILE A 98 8.49 10.39 -0.24
N ASN A 99 8.44 9.08 -0.04
CA ASN A 99 9.57 8.34 0.51
C ASN A 99 9.40 6.85 0.26
N GLN A 100 10.46 6.09 0.51
CA GLN A 100 10.41 4.63 0.45
C GLN A 100 11.40 4.03 1.43
N VAL A 101 11.15 2.80 1.81
CA VAL A 101 12.05 2.04 2.67
C VAL A 101 11.92 0.56 2.33
N GLN A 102 13.04 -0.16 2.41
CA GLN A 102 13.06 -1.60 2.27
C GLN A 102 13.32 -2.18 3.65
N THR A 103 12.34 -2.92 4.19
CA THR A 103 12.44 -3.39 5.56
C THR A 103 11.54 -4.59 5.81
N ASN A 104 11.93 -5.42 6.78
CA ASN A 104 11.07 -6.46 7.34
C ASN A 104 10.69 -6.14 8.79
N LYS A 105 10.86 -4.89 9.21
CA LYS A 105 10.57 -4.47 10.59
C LYS A 105 9.37 -3.56 10.65
N PHE A 106 8.44 -3.91 11.51
CA PHE A 106 7.18 -3.18 11.66
C PHE A 106 7.42 -1.72 12.06
N ASP A 107 8.34 -1.48 13.00
CA ASP A 107 8.59 -0.12 13.49
C ASP A 107 9.05 0.82 12.38
N VAL A 108 9.89 0.32 11.48
CA VAL A 108 10.38 1.12 10.36
C VAL A 108 9.24 1.45 9.40
N LEU A 109 8.38 0.47 9.12
CA LEU A 109 7.21 0.70 8.29
C LEU A 109 6.26 1.70 8.93
N LYS A 110 6.04 1.57 10.23
CA LYS A 110 5.15 2.46 10.97
C LYS A 110 5.63 3.90 10.90
N ASP A 111 6.95 4.11 11.03
CA ASP A 111 7.53 5.46 10.91
C ASP A 111 7.30 6.05 9.53
N LEU A 112 7.42 5.23 8.49
CA LEU A 112 7.17 5.68 7.12
C LEU A 112 5.72 6.12 6.93
N VAL A 113 4.79 5.34 7.48
CA VAL A 113 3.36 5.66 7.41
C VAL A 113 3.06 6.95 8.16
N ASN A 114 3.64 7.12 9.35
CA ASN A 114 3.45 8.33 10.12
C ASN A 114 3.99 9.56 9.39
N GLU A 115 5.08 9.40 8.68
CA GLU A 115 5.67 10.49 7.92
C GLU A 115 4.73 10.99 6.83
N VAL A 116 4.11 10.10 6.08
CA VAL A 116 3.20 10.52 5.00
C VAL A 116 1.96 11.20 5.57
N THR A 117 1.52 10.77 6.75
CA THR A 117 0.37 11.38 7.41
C THR A 117 0.68 12.81 7.85
N ASN A 118 1.89 13.04 8.33
CA ASN A 118 2.29 14.35 8.90
C ASN A 118 2.89 15.29 7.88
N ASN A 119 3.06 14.86 6.67
CA ASN A 119 3.75 15.61 5.63
C ASN A 119 2.88 16.69 4.98
#